data_3a0676314ed725343c674c0e459b529d
#
_entry.id   3a0676314ed725343c674c0e459b529d
#
_cell.length_a   1.000
_cell.length_b   1.000
_cell.length_c   1.000
_cell.angle_alpha   90.00
_cell.angle_beta   90.00
_cell.angle_gamma   90.00
#
_symmetry.space_group_name_H-M   'P 1'
#
loop_
_entity.id
_entity.type
_entity.pdbx_description
1 polymer ?
#
loop_
_entity_poly.entity_id
_entity_poly.type
_entity_poly.pdbx_seq_one_letter_code
_entity_poly.pdbx_strand_id
1 'polypeptide(L)'
;MKAVILAGGLGTRISEETHLKPKPMIEIGGKPILWHIMKIYSAYGINDFIICCGYKGYIIKEYFANYFLHMSDVTFDMTSNQMEVHQRNAENWRVTLIDTGDDTLTGGRLKRVATYLDDGEDFCFTYGDGVSDINITKLIEFHQQHGHLATLSA
;
A
#
# COMPACT_ATOMS: atom_id res chain seq x y z
N MET A 1 6.49 13.18 -4.23
CA MET A 1 5.08 12.96 -3.79
C MET A 1 4.91 11.53 -3.29
N LYS A 2 4.16 11.32 -2.23
CA LYS A 2 3.88 10.03 -1.59
C LYS A 2 2.41 9.65 -1.75
N ALA A 3 2.08 8.37 -1.65
CA ALA A 3 0.72 7.89 -1.52
C ALA A 3 0.51 7.20 -0.17
N VAL A 4 -0.48 7.65 0.58
CA VAL A 4 -0.91 7.04 1.85
C VAL A 4 -2.07 6.11 1.57
N ILE A 5 -1.95 4.85 2.00
CA ILE A 5 -2.96 3.82 1.76
C ILE A 5 -3.50 3.31 3.10
N LEU A 6 -4.80 3.38 3.29
CA LEU A 6 -5.47 2.85 4.48
C LEU A 6 -5.70 1.34 4.35
N ALA A 7 -5.01 0.56 5.15
CA ALA A 7 -5.06 -0.90 5.12
C ALA A 7 -5.43 -1.54 6.48
N GLY A 8 -5.94 -0.75 7.42
CA GLY A 8 -6.15 -1.18 8.80
C GLY A 8 -7.61 -1.47 9.21
N GLY A 9 -8.57 -1.50 8.28
CA GLY A 9 -9.98 -1.73 8.60
C GLY A 9 -10.30 -3.18 8.99
N LEU A 10 -11.30 -3.37 9.87
CA LEU A 10 -11.74 -4.69 10.37
C LEU A 10 -12.41 -5.59 9.32
N GLY A 11 -12.78 -5.07 8.17
CA GLY A 11 -13.26 -5.87 7.04
C GLY A 11 -14.63 -6.55 7.20
N THR A 12 -15.52 -6.03 8.03
CA THR A 12 -16.78 -6.69 8.47
C THR A 12 -17.79 -7.05 7.38
N ARG A 13 -17.61 -6.60 6.14
CA ARG A 13 -18.60 -6.77 5.05
C ARG A 13 -18.32 -7.97 4.11
N ILE A 14 -17.14 -8.55 4.13
CA ILE A 14 -16.76 -9.73 3.33
C ILE A 14 -16.39 -10.82 4.32
N SER A 15 -17.38 -11.54 4.83
CA SER A 15 -17.26 -12.35 6.04
C SER A 15 -16.42 -13.62 5.89
N GLU A 16 -16.33 -14.23 4.72
CA GLU A 16 -15.71 -15.55 4.60
C GLU A 16 -14.19 -15.52 4.45
N GLU A 17 -13.62 -14.55 3.73
CA GLU A 17 -12.17 -14.46 3.52
C GLU A 17 -11.46 -13.50 4.50
N THR A 18 -12.17 -12.52 5.07
CA THR A 18 -11.58 -11.56 6.02
C THR A 18 -11.21 -12.16 7.37
N HIS A 19 -11.73 -13.34 7.70
CA HIS A 19 -11.24 -14.10 8.86
C HIS A 19 -9.80 -14.59 8.69
N LEU A 20 -9.33 -14.74 7.46
CA LEU A 20 -7.98 -15.22 7.16
C LEU A 20 -7.00 -14.09 6.85
N LYS A 21 -7.41 -13.12 6.02
CA LYS A 21 -6.57 -12.02 5.55
C LYS A 21 -7.27 -10.66 5.70
N PRO A 22 -6.56 -9.54 5.93
CA PRO A 22 -7.17 -8.21 5.84
C PRO A 22 -7.59 -7.94 4.38
N LYS A 23 -8.67 -7.17 4.18
CA LYS A 23 -9.22 -6.88 2.83
C LYS A 23 -8.18 -6.47 1.77
N PRO A 24 -7.22 -5.58 2.07
CA PRO A 24 -6.21 -5.21 1.10
C PRO A 24 -5.35 -6.37 0.58
N MET A 25 -5.35 -7.50 1.29
CA MET A 25 -4.60 -8.71 0.95
C MET A 25 -5.43 -9.79 0.26
N ILE A 26 -6.71 -9.52 -0.04
CA ILE A 26 -7.53 -10.38 -0.91
C ILE A 26 -6.95 -10.33 -2.32
N GLU A 27 -6.78 -11.49 -2.92
CA GLU A 27 -6.09 -11.62 -4.20
C GLU A 27 -7.05 -11.55 -5.39
N ILE A 28 -6.60 -10.82 -6.42
CA ILE A 28 -7.22 -10.78 -7.75
C ILE A 28 -6.13 -11.12 -8.76
N GLY A 29 -6.32 -12.19 -9.51
CA GLY A 29 -5.31 -12.64 -10.48
C GLY A 29 -3.97 -12.99 -9.83
N GLY A 30 -3.97 -13.53 -8.61
CA GLY A 30 -2.77 -13.95 -7.89
C GLY A 30 -1.97 -12.81 -7.26
N LYS A 31 -2.53 -11.59 -7.19
CA LYS A 31 -1.91 -10.44 -6.51
C LYS A 31 -2.92 -9.77 -5.57
N PRO A 32 -2.49 -9.30 -4.38
CA PRO A 32 -3.37 -8.56 -3.46
C PRO A 32 -3.98 -7.31 -4.10
N ILE A 33 -5.19 -6.92 -3.70
CA ILE A 33 -5.80 -5.64 -4.11
C ILE A 33 -4.83 -4.48 -3.83
N LEU A 34 -4.18 -4.49 -2.69
CA LEU A 34 -3.15 -3.50 -2.32
C LEU A 34 -2.06 -3.38 -3.40
N TRP A 35 -1.59 -4.49 -3.95
CA TRP A 35 -0.60 -4.49 -5.04
C TRP A 35 -1.15 -3.78 -6.29
N HIS A 36 -2.41 -4.04 -6.67
CA HIS A 36 -3.04 -3.39 -7.82
C HIS A 36 -3.17 -1.88 -7.63
N ILE A 37 -3.57 -1.44 -6.43
CA ILE A 37 -3.63 -0.02 -6.08
C ILE A 37 -2.24 0.63 -6.24
N MET A 38 -1.20 0.01 -5.70
CA MET A 38 0.17 0.52 -5.82
C MET A 38 0.63 0.55 -7.28
N LYS A 39 0.27 -0.43 -8.11
CA LYS A 39 0.55 -0.42 -9.57
C LYS A 39 -0.14 0.73 -10.28
N ILE A 40 -1.38 1.07 -9.92
CA ILE A 40 -2.09 2.22 -10.49
C ILE A 40 -1.31 3.50 -10.18
N TYR A 41 -0.95 3.76 -8.93
CA TYR A 41 -0.16 4.94 -8.56
C TYR A 41 1.22 4.96 -9.21
N SER A 42 1.88 3.81 -9.29
CA SER A 42 3.19 3.65 -9.92
C SER A 42 3.16 3.97 -11.42
N ALA A 43 2.07 3.66 -12.13
CA ALA A 43 1.88 4.04 -13.53
C ALA A 43 1.86 5.57 -13.75
N TYR A 44 1.57 6.35 -12.71
CA TYR A 44 1.64 7.81 -12.69
C TYR A 44 2.90 8.36 -12.01
N GLY A 45 3.92 7.51 -11.80
CA GLY A 45 5.21 7.91 -11.25
C GLY A 45 5.28 8.01 -9.73
N ILE A 46 4.25 7.60 -9.00
CA ILE A 46 4.23 7.61 -7.54
C ILE A 46 4.66 6.22 -7.03
N ASN A 47 5.88 6.15 -6.47
CA ASN A 47 6.53 4.90 -6.04
C ASN A 47 6.90 4.89 -4.54
N ASP A 48 6.55 5.92 -3.79
CA ASP A 48 6.76 6.00 -2.34
C ASP A 48 5.41 5.87 -1.63
N PHE A 49 5.24 4.77 -0.90
CA PHE A 49 3.98 4.37 -0.28
C PHE A 49 4.10 4.31 1.23
N ILE A 50 3.13 4.91 1.92
CA ILE A 50 2.94 4.78 3.37
C ILE A 50 1.65 4.01 3.60
N ILE A 51 1.75 2.82 4.17
CA ILE A 51 0.61 1.94 4.39
C ILE A 51 0.24 1.96 5.87
N CYS A 52 -0.96 2.44 6.16
CA CYS A 52 -1.53 2.47 7.50
C CYS A 52 -2.10 1.09 7.84
N CYS A 53 -1.31 0.27 8.53
CA CYS A 53 -1.70 -1.05 9.00
C CYS A 53 -2.57 -0.95 10.27
N GLY A 54 -3.35 -1.97 10.53
CA GLY A 54 -4.16 -2.21 11.71
C GLY A 54 -4.46 -3.69 11.82
N TYR A 55 -5.73 -4.07 11.89
CA TYR A 55 -6.15 -5.46 11.98
C TYR A 55 -5.37 -6.37 11.01
N LYS A 56 -4.72 -7.39 11.56
CA LYS A 56 -3.86 -8.33 10.81
C LYS A 56 -2.76 -7.65 9.96
N GLY A 57 -2.28 -6.49 10.37
CA GLY A 57 -1.23 -5.75 9.66
C GLY A 57 0.07 -6.52 9.48
N TYR A 58 0.32 -7.54 10.33
CA TYR A 58 1.46 -8.45 10.20
C TYR A 58 1.46 -9.20 8.85
N ILE A 59 0.30 -9.61 8.35
CA ILE A 59 0.18 -10.29 7.05
C ILE A 59 0.68 -9.38 5.91
N ILE A 60 0.40 -8.08 5.98
CA ILE A 60 0.90 -7.10 5.01
C ILE A 60 2.44 -6.97 5.13
N LYS A 61 2.96 -6.90 6.36
CA LYS A 61 4.41 -6.83 6.61
C LYS A 61 5.13 -8.07 6.10
N GLU A 62 4.59 -9.26 6.36
CA GLU A 62 5.13 -10.53 5.90
C GLU A 62 5.15 -10.62 4.36
N TYR A 63 4.09 -10.17 3.70
CA TYR A 63 4.03 -10.11 2.24
C TYR A 63 5.19 -9.28 1.66
N PHE A 64 5.44 -8.08 2.18
CA PHE A 64 6.53 -7.23 1.70
C PHE A 64 7.91 -7.72 2.13
N ALA A 65 8.04 -8.30 3.31
CA ALA A 65 9.29 -8.93 3.76
C ALA A 65 9.73 -10.08 2.85
N ASN A 66 8.74 -10.81 2.30
CA ASN A 66 8.98 -11.95 1.39
C ASN A 66 8.74 -11.59 -0.08
N TYR A 67 8.67 -10.31 -0.42
CA TYR A 67 8.25 -9.86 -1.76
C TYR A 67 9.11 -10.44 -2.88
N PHE A 68 10.44 -10.52 -2.67
CA PHE A 68 11.35 -11.09 -3.66
C PHE A 68 11.12 -12.59 -3.87
N LEU A 69 10.68 -13.32 -2.86
CA LEU A 69 10.31 -14.73 -3.01
C LEU A 69 9.08 -14.92 -3.90
N HIS A 70 8.15 -13.95 -3.89
CA HIS A 70 6.96 -13.98 -4.74
C HIS A 70 7.24 -13.53 -6.18
N MET A 71 8.26 -12.71 -6.39
CA MET A 71 8.50 -12.00 -7.66
C MET A 71 9.75 -12.46 -8.39
N SER A 72 10.54 -13.39 -7.84
CA SER A 72 11.85 -13.76 -8.38
C SER A 72 12.08 -15.26 -8.27
N ASP A 73 12.92 -15.78 -9.15
CA ASP A 73 13.49 -17.12 -8.98
C ASP A 73 14.56 -17.06 -7.88
N VAL A 74 14.62 -18.06 -7.03
CA VAL A 74 15.54 -18.10 -5.90
C VAL A 74 16.20 -19.47 -5.77
N THR A 75 17.46 -19.47 -5.34
CA THR A 75 18.19 -20.67 -4.91
C THR A 75 18.43 -20.60 -3.41
N PHE A 76 18.06 -21.66 -2.70
CA PHE A 76 18.42 -21.84 -1.29
C PHE A 76 19.55 -22.87 -1.22
N ASP A 77 20.73 -22.45 -0.79
CA ASP A 77 21.80 -23.35 -0.42
C ASP A 77 21.66 -23.70 1.07
N MET A 78 21.09 -24.88 1.32
CA MET A 78 20.85 -25.35 2.68
C MET A 78 22.15 -25.71 3.42
N THR A 79 23.24 -25.98 2.69
CA THR A 79 24.53 -26.32 3.29
C THR A 79 25.19 -25.09 3.89
N SER A 80 25.16 -23.97 3.17
CA SER A 80 25.75 -22.70 3.59
C SER A 80 24.74 -21.77 4.29
N ASN A 81 23.45 -22.16 4.34
CA ASN A 81 22.34 -21.34 4.82
C ASN A 81 22.27 -19.95 4.13
N GLN A 82 22.41 -19.95 2.81
CA GLN A 82 22.38 -18.76 1.99
C GLN A 82 21.22 -18.79 1.00
N MET A 83 20.74 -17.59 0.64
CA MET A 83 19.72 -17.39 -0.38
C MET A 83 20.27 -16.49 -1.49
N GLU A 84 20.12 -16.93 -2.72
CA GLU A 84 20.46 -16.17 -3.91
C GLU A 84 19.18 -15.85 -4.69
N VAL A 85 18.94 -14.57 -4.97
CA VAL A 85 17.78 -14.10 -5.75
C VAL A 85 18.22 -13.86 -7.19
N HIS A 86 17.61 -14.62 -8.11
CA HIS A 86 17.82 -14.51 -9.56
C HIS A 86 16.71 -13.63 -10.15
N GLN A 87 17.00 -12.89 -11.21
CA GLN A 87 16.01 -12.07 -11.94
C GLN A 87 15.13 -11.20 -11.02
N ARG A 88 15.62 -10.04 -10.68
CA ARG A 88 14.89 -9.07 -9.86
C ARG A 88 13.76 -8.41 -10.69
N ASN A 89 12.60 -9.01 -10.68
CA ASN A 89 11.38 -8.48 -11.31
C ASN A 89 10.53 -7.65 -10.33
N ALA A 90 11.11 -7.22 -9.22
CA ALA A 90 10.41 -6.39 -8.24
C ALA A 90 10.21 -4.97 -8.77
N GLU A 91 9.09 -4.38 -8.42
CA GLU A 91 8.78 -2.97 -8.68
C GLU A 91 9.76 -2.05 -7.94
N ASN A 92 9.97 -0.86 -8.50
CA ASN A 92 10.79 0.18 -7.88
C ASN A 92 9.99 0.95 -6.81
N TRP A 93 9.50 0.25 -5.79
CA TRP A 93 8.70 0.82 -4.71
C TRP A 93 9.51 1.02 -3.44
N ARG A 94 9.26 2.12 -2.77
CA ARG A 94 9.59 2.33 -1.38
C ARG A 94 8.32 2.17 -0.56
N VAL A 95 8.30 1.24 0.39
CA VAL A 95 7.10 0.90 1.15
C VAL A 95 7.39 1.05 2.65
N THR A 96 6.62 1.93 3.29
CA THR A 96 6.67 2.14 4.74
C THR A 96 5.39 1.61 5.36
N LEU A 97 5.49 0.65 6.26
CA LEU A 97 4.37 -0.03 6.90
C LEU A 97 4.27 0.40 8.37
N ILE A 98 3.23 1.16 8.71
CA ILE A 98 3.03 1.74 10.03
C ILE A 98 1.85 1.08 10.72
N ASP A 99 2.06 0.59 11.93
CA ASP A 99 0.97 0.17 12.79
C ASP A 99 0.23 1.40 13.31
N THR A 100 -1.01 1.54 12.89
CA THR A 100 -1.87 2.66 13.26
C THR A 100 -2.98 2.25 14.24
N GLY A 101 -2.92 1.02 14.77
CA GLY A 101 -3.87 0.45 15.73
C GLY A 101 -5.15 -0.10 15.08
N ASP A 102 -5.77 -1.08 15.74
CA ASP A 102 -6.94 -1.78 15.22
C ASP A 102 -8.19 -0.91 15.18
N ASP A 103 -8.48 -0.19 16.26
CA ASP A 103 -9.70 0.61 16.45
C ASP A 103 -9.56 2.07 15.97
N THR A 104 -8.47 2.39 15.27
CA THR A 104 -8.20 3.76 14.82
C THR A 104 -8.99 4.08 13.55
N LEU A 105 -9.76 5.17 13.57
CA LEU A 105 -10.50 5.67 12.40
C LEU A 105 -9.58 6.41 11.41
N THR A 106 -10.10 6.68 10.23
CA THR A 106 -9.40 7.28 9.07
C THR A 106 -8.50 8.46 9.43
N GLY A 107 -9.05 9.50 10.04
CA GLY A 107 -8.28 10.71 10.43
C GLY A 107 -7.22 10.42 11.50
N GLY A 108 -7.50 9.50 12.42
CA GLY A 108 -6.53 9.04 13.42
C GLY A 108 -5.35 8.32 12.79
N ARG A 109 -5.58 7.48 11.78
CA ARG A 109 -4.51 6.79 11.05
C ARG A 109 -3.62 7.79 10.31
N LEU A 110 -4.25 8.75 9.62
CA LEU A 110 -3.51 9.81 8.92
C LEU A 110 -2.65 10.63 9.90
N LYS A 111 -3.20 11.00 11.06
CA LYS A 111 -2.44 11.71 12.11
C LYS A 111 -1.21 10.92 12.59
N ARG A 112 -1.33 9.61 12.73
CA ARG A 112 -0.22 8.74 13.21
C ARG A 112 0.91 8.60 12.21
N VAL A 113 0.67 8.83 10.92
CA VAL A 113 1.71 8.80 9.88
C VAL A 113 2.21 10.20 9.50
N ALA A 114 1.76 11.26 10.18
CA ALA A 114 2.11 12.64 9.87
C ALA A 114 3.62 12.89 9.83
N THR A 115 4.39 12.28 10.72
CA THR A 115 5.87 12.41 10.75
C THR A 115 6.56 11.88 9.49
N TYR A 116 5.91 11.02 8.73
CA TYR A 116 6.41 10.51 7.44
C TYR A 116 6.00 11.39 6.26
N LEU A 117 5.14 12.40 6.50
CA LEU A 117 4.61 13.36 5.53
C LEU A 117 5.12 14.78 5.77
N ASP A 118 6.00 14.97 6.76
CA ASP A 118 6.48 16.28 7.22
C ASP A 118 7.61 16.83 6.32
N ASP A 119 7.40 16.76 5.01
CA ASP A 119 8.28 17.33 3.98
C ASP A 119 7.67 18.55 3.29
N GLY A 120 6.46 18.95 3.71
CA GLY A 120 5.73 20.09 3.15
C GLY A 120 5.18 19.87 1.75
N GLU A 121 5.20 18.63 1.25
CA GLU A 121 4.67 18.28 -0.07
C GLU A 121 3.24 17.73 0.01
N ASP A 122 2.50 17.93 -1.08
CA ASP A 122 1.21 17.27 -1.28
C ASP A 122 1.40 15.74 -1.32
N PHE A 123 0.39 15.01 -0.88
CA PHE A 123 0.37 13.55 -0.94
C PHE A 123 -0.98 13.04 -1.42
N CYS A 124 -0.99 11.89 -2.07
CA CYS A 124 -2.20 11.17 -2.40
C CYS A 124 -2.67 10.34 -1.20
N PHE A 125 -4.00 10.19 -1.08
CA PHE A 125 -4.61 9.44 0.00
C PHE A 125 -5.71 8.54 -0.54
N THR A 126 -5.69 7.24 -0.22
CA THR A 126 -6.67 6.28 -0.73
C THR A 126 -6.96 5.16 0.25
N TYR A 127 -8.06 4.45 0.03
CA TYR A 127 -8.37 3.21 0.73
C TYR A 127 -7.66 2.03 0.08
N GLY A 128 -7.31 1.01 0.89
CA GLY A 128 -6.56 -0.16 0.46
C GLY A 128 -7.43 -1.31 -0.11
N ASP A 129 -8.72 -1.08 -0.33
CA ASP A 129 -9.70 -2.08 -0.77
C ASP A 129 -10.54 -1.65 -1.98
N GLY A 130 -10.18 -0.56 -2.65
CA GLY A 130 -10.85 -0.04 -3.84
C GLY A 130 -9.87 0.33 -4.94
N VAL A 131 -10.22 -0.02 -6.18
CA VAL A 131 -9.51 0.38 -7.39
C VAL A 131 -10.39 1.29 -8.23
N SER A 132 -9.78 2.19 -8.99
CA SER A 132 -10.49 3.10 -9.90
C SER A 132 -9.66 3.35 -11.16
N ASP A 133 -10.28 3.89 -12.18
CA ASP A 133 -9.68 4.32 -13.44
C ASP A 133 -9.40 5.83 -13.49
N ILE A 134 -9.34 6.48 -12.33
CA ILE A 134 -9.08 7.92 -12.21
C ILE A 134 -7.70 8.26 -12.76
N ASN A 135 -7.64 9.31 -13.58
CA ASN A 135 -6.37 9.88 -14.02
C ASN A 135 -5.73 10.67 -12.89
N ILE A 136 -4.76 10.05 -12.19
CA ILE A 136 -4.11 10.62 -11.01
C ILE A 136 -3.32 11.89 -11.36
N THR A 137 -2.69 11.97 -12.53
CA THR A 137 -2.00 13.19 -12.97
C THR A 137 -2.95 14.37 -13.03
N LYS A 138 -4.11 14.20 -13.69
CA LYS A 138 -5.11 15.28 -13.78
C LYS A 138 -5.70 15.66 -12.41
N LEU A 139 -5.86 14.69 -11.52
CA LEU A 139 -6.32 14.95 -10.16
C LEU A 139 -5.32 15.82 -9.39
N ILE A 140 -4.03 15.52 -9.49
CA ILE A 140 -2.95 16.30 -8.86
C ILE A 140 -2.86 17.70 -9.47
N GLU A 141 -2.88 17.81 -10.79
CA GLU A 141 -2.87 19.10 -11.48
C GLU A 141 -4.06 19.98 -11.06
N PHE A 142 -5.26 19.40 -10.98
CA PHE A 142 -6.45 20.09 -10.50
C PHE A 142 -6.29 20.56 -9.05
N HIS A 143 -5.76 19.70 -8.17
CA HIS A 143 -5.48 20.06 -6.77
C HIS A 143 -4.54 21.27 -6.68
N GLN A 144 -3.44 21.25 -7.42
CA GLN A 144 -2.45 22.31 -7.42
C GLN A 144 -2.98 23.64 -7.99
N GLN A 145 -3.88 23.58 -8.98
CA GLN A 145 -4.46 24.77 -9.61
C GLN A 145 -5.41 25.55 -8.68
N HIS A 146 -6.24 24.88 -7.88
CA HIS A 146 -7.20 25.58 -7.02
C HIS A 146 -6.65 25.96 -5.65
N GLY A 147 -5.52 25.37 -5.21
CA GLY A 147 -4.83 25.72 -3.96
C GLY A 147 -5.58 25.46 -2.67
N HIS A 148 -6.62 24.59 -2.68
CA HIS A 148 -7.32 24.19 -1.48
C HIS A 148 -6.57 23.08 -0.73
N LEU A 149 -6.90 22.88 0.54
CA LEU A 149 -6.23 21.90 1.41
C LEU A 149 -6.49 20.45 1.03
N ALA A 150 -7.57 20.15 0.32
CA ALA A 150 -7.91 18.78 -0.10
C ALA A 150 -8.74 18.77 -1.39
N THR A 151 -8.60 17.71 -2.16
CA THR A 151 -9.40 17.39 -3.34
C THR A 151 -9.92 15.97 -3.22
N LEU A 152 -11.21 15.79 -3.46
CA LEU A 152 -11.86 14.48 -3.49
C LEU A 152 -12.25 14.15 -4.93
N SER A 153 -12.00 12.91 -5.35
CA SER A 153 -12.60 12.35 -6.55
C SER A 153 -13.98 11.77 -6.19
N ALA A 154 -14.99 12.09 -6.96
CA ALA A 154 -16.37 11.61 -6.81
C ALA A 154 -16.84 10.92 -8.11
#